data_ec731c2fc255e7d4e4a14e416bf4f1dd
#
_entry.id   ec731c2fc255e7d4e4a14e416bf4f1dd
#
_cell.length_a   1.000
_cell.length_b   1.000
_cell.length_c   1.000
_cell.angle_alpha   90.00
_cell.angle_beta   90.00
_cell.angle_gamma   90.00
#
_symmetry.space_group_name_H-M   'P 1'
#
loop_
_entity.id
_entity.type
_entity.pdbx_description
1 polymer ?
#
loop_
_entity_poly.entity_id
_entity_poly.type
_entity_poly.pdbx_seq_one_letter_code
_entity_poly.pdbx_strand_id
1 'polypeptide(L)'
;MSNLKDFNWAGFWKDTDYAFESYIGRDVTDEDIKNTETELGYILPTAYIELLKNHNGGVVNKNCFINDDDDCVYITGIYGIDRDKKYSLLGEMGNEFWISKVKYPPIGIVVADTISGGHDMIFLDYRECGPTGEPKVVRV
;
A
#
# COMPACT_ATOMS: atom_id res chain seq x y z
N MET A 1 -13.93 12.38 2.62
CA MET A 1 -13.12 11.16 2.56
C MET A 1 -13.88 10.04 1.87
N SER A 2 -13.22 9.36 0.96
CA SER A 2 -13.83 8.24 0.28
C SER A 2 -13.83 7.00 1.18
N ASN A 3 -14.87 6.17 1.04
CA ASN A 3 -14.86 4.83 1.59
C ASN A 3 -15.10 3.84 0.44
N LEU A 4 -14.76 2.59 0.66
CA LEU A 4 -14.79 1.55 -0.36
C LEU A 4 -15.97 0.58 -0.17
N LYS A 5 -16.96 0.98 0.62
CA LYS A 5 -18.08 0.13 0.98
C LYS A 5 -18.84 -0.39 -0.23
N ASP A 6 -19.03 0.49 -1.22
CA ASP A 6 -19.76 0.17 -2.45
C ASP A 6 -18.83 -0.14 -3.63
N PHE A 7 -17.52 -0.27 -3.37
CA PHE A 7 -16.57 -0.56 -4.42
C PHE A 7 -16.75 -1.97 -4.95
N ASN A 8 -16.74 -2.11 -6.27
CA ASN A 8 -16.84 -3.41 -6.90
C ASN A 8 -15.48 -4.08 -7.00
N TRP A 9 -15.25 -5.08 -6.14
CA TRP A 9 -13.99 -5.80 -6.08
C TRP A 9 -13.83 -6.89 -7.15
N ALA A 10 -14.89 -7.19 -7.90
CA ALA A 10 -14.83 -8.25 -8.90
C ALA A 10 -13.75 -7.95 -9.96
N GLY A 11 -12.82 -8.88 -10.14
CA GLY A 11 -11.74 -8.75 -11.11
C GLY A 11 -10.66 -7.75 -10.74
N PHE A 12 -10.68 -7.21 -9.50
CA PHE A 12 -9.66 -6.25 -9.06
C PHE A 12 -8.32 -6.93 -8.75
N TRP A 13 -8.36 -8.06 -8.05
CA TRP A 13 -7.18 -8.79 -7.60
C TRP A 13 -6.79 -9.90 -8.56
N LYS A 14 -5.50 -10.15 -8.66
CA LYS A 14 -4.93 -11.26 -9.42
C LYS A 14 -4.25 -12.22 -8.43
N ASP A 15 -4.99 -13.23 -7.97
CA ASP A 15 -4.57 -14.14 -6.90
C ASP A 15 -3.80 -15.34 -7.48
N THR A 16 -2.52 -15.11 -7.81
CA THR A 16 -1.60 -16.14 -8.28
C THR A 16 -0.82 -16.72 -7.10
N ASP A 17 -0.10 -17.81 -7.32
CA ASP A 17 0.81 -18.38 -6.31
C ASP A 17 1.83 -17.34 -5.86
N TYR A 18 2.38 -16.59 -6.81
CA TYR A 18 3.31 -15.49 -6.49
C TYR A 18 2.69 -14.46 -5.57
N ALA A 19 1.44 -14.08 -5.84
CA ALA A 19 0.74 -13.10 -5.00
C ALA A 19 0.57 -13.62 -3.57
N PHE A 20 0.19 -14.89 -3.41
CA PHE A 20 0.06 -15.50 -2.09
C PHE A 20 1.39 -15.62 -1.35
N GLU A 21 2.46 -15.91 -2.06
CA GLU A 21 3.79 -16.01 -1.44
C GLU A 21 4.34 -14.66 -0.98
N SER A 22 4.13 -13.62 -1.77
CA SER A 22 4.88 -12.37 -1.63
C SER A 22 4.08 -11.18 -1.10
N TYR A 23 2.74 -11.15 -1.30
CA TYR A 23 1.92 -10.00 -0.98
C TYR A 23 0.77 -10.30 -0.02
N ILE A 24 0.01 -11.36 -0.28
CA ILE A 24 -1.27 -11.58 0.42
C ILE A 24 -1.02 -12.14 1.81
N GLY A 25 -1.37 -11.37 2.83
CA GLY A 25 -1.25 -11.78 4.21
C GLY A 25 -2.53 -12.41 4.74
N ARG A 26 -2.49 -12.78 6.02
CA ARG A 26 -3.66 -13.29 6.73
C ARG A 26 -4.71 -12.19 6.88
N ASP A 27 -5.92 -12.55 7.27
CA ASP A 27 -6.98 -11.58 7.50
C ASP A 27 -6.54 -10.52 8.52
N VAL A 28 -6.84 -9.26 8.21
CA VAL A 28 -6.43 -8.11 9.03
C VAL A 28 -7.44 -7.88 10.14
N THR A 29 -6.94 -7.76 11.37
CA THR A 29 -7.74 -7.39 12.54
C THR A 29 -7.53 -5.91 12.88
N ASP A 30 -8.42 -5.36 13.71
CA ASP A 30 -8.27 -3.97 14.20
C ASP A 30 -6.98 -3.83 15.03
N GLU A 31 -6.60 -4.87 15.76
CA GLU A 31 -5.35 -4.88 16.51
C GLU A 31 -4.13 -4.82 15.58
N ASP A 32 -4.15 -5.57 14.48
CA ASP A 32 -3.08 -5.52 13.47
C ASP A 32 -2.90 -4.11 12.93
N ILE A 33 -4.00 -3.43 12.64
CA ILE A 33 -3.98 -2.06 12.12
C ILE A 33 -3.36 -1.12 13.14
N LYS A 34 -3.82 -1.21 14.39
CA LYS A 34 -3.34 -0.34 15.46
C LYS A 34 -1.85 -0.53 15.73
N ASN A 35 -1.39 -1.78 15.77
CA ASN A 35 0.02 -2.10 15.97
C ASN A 35 0.88 -1.57 14.84
N THR A 36 0.39 -1.69 13.60
CA THR A 36 1.08 -1.19 12.42
C THR A 36 1.18 0.35 12.45
N GLU A 37 0.09 1.02 12.79
CA GLU A 37 0.08 2.48 12.91
C GLU A 37 1.07 2.94 13.98
N THR A 38 1.14 2.25 15.11
CA THR A 38 2.07 2.58 16.18
C THR A 38 3.52 2.42 15.72
N GLU A 39 3.82 1.32 15.03
CA GLU A 39 5.17 1.05 14.57
C GLU A 39 5.62 2.01 13.47
N LEU A 40 4.74 2.33 12.53
CA LEU A 40 5.05 3.25 11.43
C LEU A 40 5.02 4.72 11.86
N GLY A 41 4.24 5.05 12.89
CA GLY A 41 4.10 6.43 13.37
C GLY A 41 3.10 7.25 12.58
N TYR A 42 2.18 6.63 11.87
CA TYR A 42 1.14 7.28 11.05
C TYR A 42 -0.19 6.57 11.22
N ILE A 43 -1.27 7.35 11.16
CA ILE A 43 -2.63 6.80 11.13
C ILE A 43 -2.97 6.46 9.67
N LEU A 44 -3.41 5.23 9.44
CA LEU A 44 -3.75 4.77 8.08
C LEU A 44 -5.10 5.33 7.64
N PRO A 45 -5.25 5.73 6.36
CA PRO A 45 -6.53 6.20 5.85
C PRO A 45 -7.62 5.13 5.93
N THR A 46 -8.85 5.55 6.18
CA THR A 46 -9.99 4.63 6.27
C THR A 46 -10.16 3.79 5.00
N ALA A 47 -10.02 4.41 3.83
CA ALA A 47 -10.14 3.70 2.55
C ALA A 47 -9.10 2.58 2.42
N TYR A 48 -7.87 2.84 2.85
CA TYR A 48 -6.81 1.83 2.81
C TYR A 48 -7.10 0.70 3.79
N ILE A 49 -7.58 1.02 4.99
CA ILE A 49 -7.97 0.02 5.99
C ILE A 49 -9.08 -0.87 5.44
N GLU A 50 -10.09 -0.29 4.79
CA GLU A 50 -11.18 -1.07 4.18
C GLU A 50 -10.66 -2.01 3.08
N LEU A 51 -9.73 -1.53 2.28
CA LEU A 51 -9.08 -2.35 1.25
C LEU A 51 -8.35 -3.53 1.89
N LEU A 52 -7.58 -3.29 2.94
CA LEU A 52 -6.82 -4.35 3.64
C LEU A 52 -7.74 -5.37 4.30
N LYS A 53 -8.87 -4.94 4.83
CA LYS A 53 -9.86 -5.86 5.44
C LYS A 53 -10.57 -6.70 4.40
N ASN A 54 -10.69 -6.20 3.18
CA ASN A 54 -11.22 -6.97 2.06
C ASN A 54 -10.19 -7.99 1.55
N HIS A 55 -8.92 -7.55 1.45
CA HIS A 55 -7.85 -8.36 0.86
C HIS A 55 -6.52 -7.80 1.37
N ASN A 56 -5.82 -8.55 2.19
CA ASN A 56 -4.64 -8.04 2.89
C ASN A 56 -3.42 -7.94 1.97
N GLY A 57 -3.44 -6.95 1.08
CA GLY A 57 -2.41 -6.78 0.06
C GLY A 57 -2.64 -7.71 -1.12
N GLY A 58 -1.89 -7.54 -2.17
CA GLY A 58 -2.00 -8.43 -3.32
C GLY A 58 -1.55 -7.79 -4.62
N VAL A 59 -1.52 -8.61 -5.66
CA VAL A 59 -1.24 -8.16 -7.03
C VAL A 59 -2.55 -7.73 -7.67
N VAL A 60 -2.55 -6.58 -8.32
CA VAL A 60 -3.75 -6.03 -8.92
C VAL A 60 -3.86 -6.45 -10.39
N ASN A 61 -5.09 -6.74 -10.80
CA ASN A 61 -5.38 -7.14 -12.18
C ASN A 61 -5.56 -5.91 -13.06
N LYS A 62 -6.33 -4.92 -12.58
CA LYS A 62 -6.43 -3.61 -13.21
C LYS A 62 -5.32 -2.71 -12.67
N ASN A 63 -4.19 -2.75 -13.33
CA ASN A 63 -2.94 -2.21 -12.81
C ASN A 63 -2.62 -0.78 -13.25
N CYS A 64 -3.47 -0.16 -14.08
CA CYS A 64 -3.27 1.21 -14.52
C CYS A 64 -4.33 2.13 -13.92
N PHE A 65 -3.89 3.26 -13.37
CA PHE A 65 -4.81 4.34 -13.03
C PHE A 65 -4.29 5.65 -13.61
N ILE A 66 -5.22 6.56 -13.91
CA ILE A 66 -4.90 7.84 -14.54
C ILE A 66 -4.60 8.86 -13.45
N ASN A 67 -3.44 9.52 -13.52
CA ASN A 67 -3.09 10.60 -12.61
C ASN A 67 -3.60 11.95 -13.13
N ASP A 68 -3.29 13.04 -12.42
CA ASP A 68 -3.74 14.38 -12.78
C ASP A 68 -3.20 14.87 -14.12
N ASP A 69 -2.11 14.31 -14.60
CA ASP A 69 -1.49 14.65 -15.88
C ASP A 69 -1.96 13.77 -17.04
N ASP A 70 -3.02 12.99 -16.82
CA ASP A 70 -3.57 12.01 -17.76
C ASP A 70 -2.59 10.89 -18.12
N ASP A 71 -1.55 10.70 -17.31
CA ASP A 71 -0.62 9.58 -17.49
C ASP A 71 -1.15 8.32 -16.81
N CYS A 72 -0.91 7.19 -17.44
CA CYS A 72 -1.23 5.89 -16.86
C CYS A 72 -0.12 5.46 -15.92
N VAL A 73 -0.45 5.29 -14.64
CA VAL A 73 0.49 4.78 -13.64
C VAL A 73 0.22 3.29 -13.44
N TYR A 74 1.22 2.47 -13.71
CA TYR A 74 1.09 1.01 -13.61
C TYR A 74 1.56 0.53 -12.24
N ILE A 75 0.64 -0.04 -11.48
CA ILE A 75 0.90 -0.63 -10.16
C ILE A 75 1.05 -2.14 -10.33
N THR A 76 2.09 -2.73 -9.71
CA THR A 76 2.25 -4.18 -9.67
C THR A 76 1.42 -4.77 -8.53
N GLY A 77 1.60 -4.27 -7.33
CA GLY A 77 0.90 -4.78 -6.17
C GLY A 77 0.72 -3.74 -5.09
N ILE A 78 -0.26 -4.00 -4.22
CA ILE A 78 -0.58 -3.16 -3.06
C ILE A 78 -0.08 -3.88 -1.82
N TYR A 79 0.62 -3.15 -0.95
CA TYR A 79 1.20 -3.68 0.28
C TYR A 79 0.13 -3.89 1.35
N GLY A 80 0.21 -5.03 2.02
CA GLY A 80 -0.67 -5.34 3.13
C GLY A 80 0.06 -5.32 4.47
N ILE A 81 -0.57 -5.96 5.46
CA ILE A 81 -0.05 -6.06 6.82
C ILE A 81 0.19 -7.53 7.15
N ASP A 82 1.40 -8.00 6.87
CA ASP A 82 1.85 -9.32 7.29
C ASP A 82 3.38 -9.35 7.15
N ARG A 83 4.05 -9.35 8.28
CA ARG A 83 5.51 -9.27 8.36
C ARG A 83 6.21 -10.43 7.64
N ASP A 84 5.52 -11.55 7.50
CA ASP A 84 6.05 -12.73 6.81
C ASP A 84 6.02 -12.61 5.29
N LYS A 85 5.32 -11.61 4.77
CA LYS A 85 5.26 -11.37 3.33
C LYS A 85 6.30 -10.33 2.92
N LYS A 86 7.02 -10.63 1.85
CA LYS A 86 8.12 -9.78 1.36
C LYS A 86 7.65 -8.36 1.05
N TYR A 87 6.53 -8.25 0.35
CA TYR A 87 5.96 -6.97 -0.07
C TYR A 87 4.78 -6.62 0.82
N SER A 88 5.09 -6.24 2.04
CA SER A 88 4.12 -5.74 3.01
C SER A 88 4.72 -4.53 3.72
N LEU A 89 3.88 -3.75 4.41
CA LEU A 89 4.33 -2.50 5.05
C LEU A 89 5.51 -2.71 5.99
N LEU A 90 5.52 -3.81 6.74
CA LEU A 90 6.55 -4.12 7.72
C LEU A 90 7.40 -5.33 7.33
N GLY A 91 7.29 -5.78 6.09
CA GLY A 91 8.04 -6.94 5.59
C GLY A 91 9.45 -6.59 5.14
N GLU A 92 10.12 -7.56 4.53
CA GLU A 92 11.50 -7.44 4.08
C GLU A 92 11.73 -6.25 3.15
N MET A 93 10.83 -6.06 2.17
CA MET A 93 10.88 -4.93 1.24
C MET A 93 9.74 -3.95 1.53
N GLY A 94 9.52 -3.69 2.81
CA GLY A 94 8.50 -2.78 3.28
C GLY A 94 8.97 -1.34 3.35
N ASN A 95 8.26 -0.55 4.14
CA ASN A 95 8.49 0.89 4.24
C ASN A 95 9.92 1.24 4.63
N GLU A 96 10.46 0.56 5.64
CA GLU A 96 11.83 0.83 6.10
C GLU A 96 12.87 0.53 5.03
N PHE A 97 12.69 -0.56 4.28
CA PHE A 97 13.62 -0.93 3.21
C PHE A 97 13.73 0.19 2.17
N TRP A 98 12.60 0.69 1.69
CA TRP A 98 12.60 1.70 0.62
C TRP A 98 13.15 3.04 1.09
N ILE A 99 12.88 3.42 2.33
CA ILE A 99 13.36 4.70 2.88
C ILE A 99 14.82 4.60 3.32
N SER A 100 15.19 3.55 4.06
CA SER A 100 16.54 3.45 4.66
C SER A 100 17.58 2.87 3.72
N LYS A 101 17.22 1.87 2.90
CA LYS A 101 18.17 1.19 2.02
C LYS A 101 18.19 1.80 0.61
N VAL A 102 17.04 2.06 0.04
CA VAL A 102 16.94 2.61 -1.32
C VAL A 102 17.00 4.14 -1.32
N LYS A 103 16.77 4.77 -0.15
CA LYS A 103 16.91 6.23 0.04
C LYS A 103 15.77 7.03 -0.57
N TYR A 104 14.57 6.46 -0.61
CA TYR A 104 13.38 7.27 -0.88
C TYR A 104 13.17 8.30 0.22
N PRO A 105 12.57 9.45 -0.08
CA PRO A 105 12.34 10.48 0.95
C PRO A 105 11.36 9.98 2.02
N PRO A 106 11.59 10.33 3.30
CA PRO A 106 10.72 9.87 4.40
C PRO A 106 9.45 10.73 4.51
N ILE A 107 8.63 10.72 3.47
CA ILE A 107 7.42 11.55 3.40
C ILE A 107 6.18 10.86 3.94
N GLY A 108 6.25 9.57 4.22
CA GLY A 108 5.12 8.80 4.72
C GLY A 108 5.32 7.30 4.56
N ILE A 109 4.36 6.64 3.93
CA ILE A 109 4.31 5.18 3.86
C ILE A 109 4.28 4.71 2.41
N VAL A 110 5.18 3.78 2.07
CA VAL A 110 5.16 3.08 0.77
C VAL A 110 4.00 2.08 0.80
N VAL A 111 3.04 2.20 -0.09
CA VAL A 111 1.85 1.34 -0.11
C VAL A 111 1.71 0.48 -1.36
N ALA A 112 2.47 0.76 -2.41
CA ALA A 112 2.40 -0.03 -3.63
C ALA A 112 3.69 0.09 -4.42
N ASP A 113 4.02 -0.97 -5.14
CA ASP A 113 5.13 -0.94 -6.08
C ASP A 113 4.60 -0.83 -7.52
N THR A 114 5.49 -0.47 -8.43
CA THR A 114 5.15 -0.26 -9.84
C THR A 114 5.95 -1.20 -10.71
N ILE A 115 5.64 -1.20 -12.01
CA ILE A 115 6.36 -2.03 -12.98
C ILE A 115 7.80 -1.55 -13.22
N SER A 116 8.19 -0.42 -12.63
CA SER A 116 9.54 0.15 -12.83
C SER A 116 10.66 -0.62 -12.13
N GLY A 117 10.32 -1.58 -11.28
CA GLY A 117 11.32 -2.34 -10.53
C GLY A 117 12.01 -1.53 -9.44
N GLY A 118 11.33 -0.58 -8.85
CA GLY A 118 11.85 0.23 -7.76
C GLY A 118 12.35 1.61 -8.17
N HIS A 119 12.24 1.98 -9.45
CA HIS A 119 12.60 3.33 -9.90
C HIS A 119 11.57 4.38 -9.48
N ASP A 120 10.33 3.96 -9.27
CA ASP A 120 9.31 4.78 -8.63
C ASP A 120 8.41 3.89 -7.79
N MET A 121 7.81 4.47 -6.75
CA MET A 121 6.92 3.77 -5.82
C MET A 121 5.72 4.66 -5.51
N ILE A 122 4.67 4.04 -5.00
CA ILE A 122 3.47 4.78 -4.60
C ILE A 122 3.50 4.96 -3.09
N PHE A 123 3.35 6.20 -2.65
CA PHE A 123 3.40 6.59 -1.24
C PHE A 123 2.08 7.19 -0.79
N LEU A 124 1.79 7.02 0.49
CA LEU A 124 0.89 7.91 1.20
C LEU A 124 1.77 9.05 1.74
N ASP A 125 1.51 10.25 1.26
CA ASP A 125 2.30 11.44 1.58
C ASP A 125 1.65 12.20 2.72
N TYR A 126 2.32 12.24 3.88
CA TYR A 126 1.82 12.87 5.10
C TYR A 126 2.41 14.25 5.36
N ARG A 127 3.17 14.82 4.42
CA ARG A 127 3.87 16.08 4.66
C ARG A 127 2.92 17.25 4.91
N GLU A 128 1.77 17.29 4.25
CA GLU A 128 0.82 18.40 4.40
C GLU A 128 -0.18 18.20 5.53
N CYS A 129 -0.56 16.95 5.81
CA CYS A 129 -1.62 16.65 6.78
C CYS A 129 -1.10 16.27 8.17
N GLY A 130 0.19 15.90 8.26
CA GLY A 130 0.76 15.36 9.49
C GLY A 130 0.41 13.90 9.71
N PRO A 131 1.05 13.24 10.72
CA PRO A 131 0.92 11.78 10.92
C PRO A 131 -0.49 11.29 11.24
N THR A 132 -1.38 12.14 11.69
CA THR A 132 -2.74 11.77 12.06
C THR A 132 -3.80 12.26 11.07
N GLY A 133 -3.38 12.95 10.01
CA GLY A 133 -4.29 13.50 9.01
C GLY A 133 -4.54 12.55 7.85
N GLU A 134 -5.24 13.05 6.84
CA GLU A 134 -5.56 12.31 5.62
C GLU A 134 -4.48 12.57 4.58
N PRO A 135 -3.64 11.58 4.26
CA PRO A 135 -2.52 11.76 3.32
C PRO A 135 -2.99 11.78 1.87
N LYS A 136 -2.13 12.30 1.01
CA LYS A 136 -2.29 12.21 -0.45
C LYS A 136 -1.62 10.94 -0.95
N VAL A 137 -2.13 10.39 -2.04
CA VAL A 137 -1.49 9.27 -2.75
C VAL A 137 -0.61 9.88 -3.83
N VAL A 138 0.69 9.62 -3.78
CA VAL A 138 1.65 10.20 -4.73
C VAL A 138 2.59 9.15 -5.29
N ARG A 139 3.10 9.39 -6.49
CA ARG A 139 4.16 8.60 -7.09
C ARG A 139 5.48 9.35 -6.87
N VAL A 140 6.45 8.66 -6.33
CA VAL A 140 7.76 9.26 -6.03
C VAL A 140 8.86 8.65 -6.88
#